data_a39ef81b823c29ff67b91a720cbc61cc
#
_entry.id   a39ef81b823c29ff67b91a720cbc61cc
#
_cell.length_a   1.000
_cell.length_b   1.000
_cell.length_c   1.000
_cell.angle_alpha   90.00
_cell.angle_beta   90.00
_cell.angle_gamma   90.00
#
_symmetry.space_group_name_H-M   'P 1'
#
loop_
_entity.id
_entity.type
_entity.pdbx_description
1 polymer ?
#
loop_
_entity_poly.entity_id
_entity_poly.type
_entity_poly.pdbx_seq_one_letter_code
_entity_poly.pdbx_strand_id
1 'polypeptide(L)'
;ILGAKAPVDSLGDLPPDALHEFAELLARAQRTVQEVLKPERLYISRYGHSAGYPIHFHLIPVYDWVEQRFWADERYRLLNTFANPGKAQTRTDGAELTLFIWREFGEREVSIMIEGPSIEQVIQQLRTAFA
;
A
#
# COMPACT_ATOMS: atom_id res chain seq x y z
N ILE A 1 -1.05 8.02 -2.68
CA ILE A 1 -2.34 7.70 -3.35
C ILE A 1 -2.33 8.35 -4.72
N LEU A 2 -2.78 7.61 -5.75
CA LEU A 2 -3.06 8.11 -7.08
C LEU A 2 -4.57 7.97 -7.32
N GLY A 3 -5.27 9.06 -7.62
CA GLY A 3 -6.72 9.07 -7.73
C GLY A 3 -7.23 9.91 -8.89
N ALA A 4 -8.44 9.61 -9.36
CA ALA A 4 -9.12 10.43 -10.35
C ALA A 4 -9.51 11.79 -9.75
N LYS A 5 -9.41 12.86 -10.55
CA LYS A 5 -9.94 14.18 -10.19
C LYS A 5 -11.46 14.28 -10.43
N ALA A 6 -11.96 13.52 -11.39
CA ALA A 6 -13.39 13.44 -11.68
C ALA A 6 -14.08 12.52 -10.65
N PRO A 7 -15.37 12.73 -10.36
CA PRO A 7 -16.14 11.93 -9.42
C PRO A 7 -16.58 10.59 -10.03
N VAL A 8 -15.62 9.82 -10.53
CA VAL A 8 -15.85 8.48 -11.06
C VAL A 8 -15.32 7.46 -10.05
N ASP A 9 -16.01 6.35 -9.86
CA ASP A 9 -15.66 5.30 -8.90
C ASP A 9 -15.20 3.99 -9.55
N SER A 10 -15.21 3.93 -10.88
CA SER A 10 -14.79 2.77 -11.67
C SER A 10 -13.76 3.15 -12.74
N LEU A 11 -12.79 2.27 -13.00
CA LEU A 11 -11.88 2.40 -14.14
C LEU A 11 -12.64 2.35 -15.48
N GLY A 12 -13.75 1.60 -15.53
CA GLY A 12 -14.56 1.49 -16.73
C GLY A 12 -15.28 2.78 -17.14
N ASP A 13 -15.41 3.73 -16.21
CA ASP A 13 -16.07 5.02 -16.43
C ASP A 13 -15.07 6.13 -16.83
N LEU A 14 -13.77 5.82 -16.79
CA LEU A 14 -12.75 6.75 -17.26
C LEU A 14 -12.67 6.75 -18.80
N PRO A 15 -12.56 7.94 -19.42
CA PRO A 15 -12.31 8.02 -20.85
C PRO A 15 -10.93 7.43 -21.22
N PRO A 16 -10.73 6.95 -22.44
CA PRO A 16 -9.49 6.29 -22.87
C PRO A 16 -8.22 7.10 -22.58
N ASP A 17 -8.26 8.41 -22.82
CA ASP A 17 -7.11 9.28 -22.56
C ASP A 17 -6.75 9.35 -21.06
N ALA A 18 -7.75 9.39 -20.19
CA ALA A 18 -7.53 9.37 -18.73
C ALA A 18 -7.01 8.00 -18.25
N LEU A 19 -7.43 6.91 -18.89
CA LEU A 19 -6.86 5.57 -18.61
C LEU A 19 -5.39 5.50 -19.04
N HIS A 20 -5.04 6.09 -20.15
CA HIS A 20 -3.66 6.15 -20.63
C HIS A 20 -2.78 6.97 -19.69
N GLU A 21 -3.22 8.19 -19.34
CA GLU A 21 -2.55 9.05 -18.37
C GLU A 21 -2.39 8.33 -17.00
N PHE A 22 -3.44 7.65 -16.54
CA PHE A 22 -3.41 6.88 -15.30
C PHE A 22 -2.31 5.81 -15.34
N ALA A 23 -2.20 5.04 -16.43
CA ALA A 23 -1.19 3.99 -16.54
C ALA A 23 0.24 4.56 -16.50
N GLU A 24 0.48 5.67 -17.18
CA GLU A 24 1.78 6.37 -17.18
C GLU A 24 2.12 6.92 -15.79
N LEU A 25 1.17 7.60 -15.14
CA LEU A 25 1.34 8.15 -13.80
C LEU A 25 1.57 7.05 -12.76
N LEU A 26 0.85 5.93 -12.86
CA LEU A 26 1.03 4.80 -11.95
C LEU A 26 2.42 4.19 -12.09
N ALA A 27 2.87 3.97 -13.32
CA ALA A 27 4.21 3.45 -13.58
C ALA A 27 5.30 4.41 -13.11
N ARG A 28 5.12 5.73 -13.32
CA ARG A 28 6.04 6.76 -12.82
C ARG A 28 6.06 6.79 -11.30
N ALA A 29 4.89 6.79 -10.65
CA ALA A 29 4.77 6.81 -9.20
C ALA A 29 5.43 5.57 -8.58
N GLN A 30 5.23 4.38 -9.17
CA GLN A 30 5.88 3.16 -8.73
C GLN A 30 7.41 3.28 -8.77
N ARG A 31 7.97 3.69 -9.90
CA ARG A 31 9.43 3.88 -10.03
C ARG A 31 9.96 4.90 -9.03
N THR A 32 9.32 6.05 -8.92
CA THR A 32 9.74 7.10 -7.98
C THR A 32 9.76 6.59 -6.54
N VAL A 33 8.71 5.89 -6.10
CA VAL A 33 8.66 5.33 -4.75
C VAL A 33 9.77 4.30 -4.54
N GLN A 34 9.99 3.42 -5.50
CA GLN A 34 11.03 2.39 -5.42
C GLN A 34 12.45 3.00 -5.37
N GLU A 35 12.74 4.00 -6.18
CA GLU A 35 14.04 4.65 -6.25
C GLU A 35 14.35 5.52 -5.01
N VAL A 36 13.36 6.27 -4.54
CA VAL A 36 13.52 7.21 -3.43
C VAL A 36 13.48 6.53 -2.08
N LEU A 37 12.49 5.66 -1.87
CA LEU A 37 12.25 5.05 -0.56
C LEU A 37 12.91 3.67 -0.42
N LYS A 38 13.28 3.04 -1.53
CA LYS A 38 13.94 1.71 -1.57
C LYS A 38 13.27 0.68 -0.66
N PRO A 39 11.95 0.51 -0.74
CA PRO A 39 11.26 -0.48 0.07
C PRO A 39 11.64 -1.90 -0.36
N GLU A 40 11.51 -2.85 0.56
CA GLU A 40 11.65 -4.28 0.24
C GLU A 40 10.57 -4.72 -0.75
N ARG A 41 9.35 -4.21 -0.57
CA ARG A 41 8.20 -4.47 -1.46
C ARG A 41 7.37 -3.20 -1.66
N LEU A 42 6.69 -3.13 -2.79
CA LEU A 42 5.72 -2.08 -3.08
C LEU A 42 4.43 -2.73 -3.59
N TYR A 43 3.36 -2.64 -2.80
CA TYR A 43 2.04 -3.07 -3.22
C TYR A 43 1.26 -1.90 -3.83
N ILE A 44 0.48 -2.22 -4.85
CA ILE A 44 -0.48 -1.29 -5.45
C ILE A 44 -1.86 -1.90 -5.28
N SER A 45 -2.71 -1.23 -4.53
CA SER A 45 -4.02 -1.76 -4.14
C SER A 45 -5.10 -0.71 -4.29
N ARG A 46 -6.28 -1.15 -4.74
CA ARG A 46 -7.50 -0.35 -4.73
C ARG A 46 -8.34 -0.76 -3.52
N TYR A 47 -8.70 0.22 -2.72
CA TYR A 47 -9.65 0.05 -1.61
C TYR A 47 -10.84 0.99 -1.79
N GLY A 48 -11.85 0.79 -0.94
CA GLY A 48 -13.05 1.60 -0.92
C GLY A 48 -14.20 0.96 -1.68
N HIS A 49 -15.39 1.16 -1.15
CA HIS A 49 -16.64 0.70 -1.73
C HIS A 49 -17.79 1.69 -1.45
N SER A 50 -17.50 2.78 -0.71
CA SER A 50 -18.50 3.80 -0.39
C SER A 50 -18.74 4.70 -1.58
N ALA A 51 -19.99 4.91 -1.92
CA ALA A 51 -20.37 5.83 -3.00
C ALA A 51 -19.86 7.25 -2.73
N GLY A 52 -19.49 7.96 -3.80
CA GLY A 52 -19.05 9.36 -3.72
C GLY A 52 -17.55 9.57 -3.55
N TYR A 53 -16.77 8.53 -3.39
CA TYR A 53 -15.32 8.63 -3.43
C TYR A 53 -14.77 8.32 -4.82
N PRO A 54 -13.98 9.22 -5.43
CA PRO A 54 -13.33 8.93 -6.70
C PRO A 54 -12.46 7.68 -6.62
N ILE A 55 -12.35 6.96 -7.73
CA ILE A 55 -11.44 5.81 -7.81
C ILE A 55 -10.02 6.24 -7.48
N HIS A 56 -9.37 5.49 -6.60
CA HIS A 56 -8.00 5.76 -6.20
C HIS A 56 -7.24 4.47 -5.91
N PHE A 57 -5.92 4.56 -6.02
CA PHE A 57 -4.99 3.48 -5.78
C PHE A 57 -3.97 3.89 -4.71
N HIS A 58 -3.72 2.99 -3.81
CA HIS A 58 -2.71 3.14 -2.78
C HIS A 58 -1.39 2.51 -3.27
N LEU A 59 -0.30 3.23 -3.15
CA LEU A 59 1.04 2.69 -3.27
C LEU A 59 1.57 2.50 -1.86
N ILE A 60 1.81 1.26 -1.47
CA ILE A 60 2.12 0.87 -0.10
C ILE A 60 3.54 0.33 -0.05
N PRO A 61 4.54 1.17 0.29
CA PRO A 61 5.90 0.71 0.48
C PRO A 61 6.00 -0.08 1.79
N VAL A 62 6.63 -1.23 1.72
CA VAL A 62 6.85 -2.12 2.86
C VAL A 62 8.34 -2.29 3.08
N TYR A 63 8.79 -2.01 4.27
CA TYR A 63 10.17 -2.17 4.70
C TYR A 63 10.36 -3.51 5.42
N ASP A 64 11.57 -4.03 5.42
CA ASP A 64 11.92 -5.31 6.04
C ASP A 64 11.48 -5.39 7.51
N TRP A 65 11.69 -4.34 8.31
CA TRP A 65 11.25 -4.30 9.70
C TRP A 65 9.72 -4.40 9.90
N VAL A 66 8.93 -3.93 8.93
CA VAL A 66 7.46 -4.09 8.93
C VAL A 66 7.09 -5.54 8.64
N GLU A 67 7.75 -6.15 7.64
CA GLU A 67 7.53 -7.54 7.29
C GLU A 67 7.93 -8.49 8.43
N GLN A 68 9.02 -8.22 9.12
CA GLN A 68 9.44 -8.98 10.32
C GLN A 68 8.37 -8.91 11.43
N ARG A 69 7.78 -7.75 11.68
CA ARG A 69 6.68 -7.59 12.66
C ARG A 69 5.43 -8.37 12.23
N PHE A 70 5.09 -8.33 10.95
CA PHE A 70 3.98 -9.12 10.41
C PHE A 70 4.21 -10.62 10.64
N TRP A 71 5.39 -11.12 10.33
CA TRP A 71 5.70 -12.55 10.52
C TRP A 71 5.73 -12.97 12.00
N ALA A 72 6.00 -12.06 12.90
CA ALA A 72 5.95 -12.30 14.34
C ALA A 72 4.52 -12.27 14.91
N ASP A 73 3.54 -11.69 14.18
CA ASP A 73 2.16 -11.54 14.64
C ASP A 73 1.23 -12.62 14.09
N GLU A 74 0.92 -13.60 14.91
CA GLU A 74 0.08 -14.75 14.51
C GLU A 74 -1.37 -14.38 14.20
N ARG A 75 -1.87 -13.25 14.67
CA ARG A 75 -3.26 -12.82 14.46
C ARG A 75 -3.63 -12.67 12.99
N TYR A 76 -2.67 -12.31 12.15
CA TYR A 76 -2.88 -12.11 10.70
C TYR A 76 -2.73 -13.39 9.87
N ARG A 77 -2.34 -14.50 10.50
CA ARG A 77 -2.10 -15.79 9.85
C ARG A 77 -3.09 -16.88 10.25
N LEU A 78 -4.14 -16.51 10.99
CA LEU A 78 -5.12 -17.46 11.52
C LEU A 78 -5.82 -18.28 10.43
N LEU A 79 -6.21 -17.67 9.31
CA LEU A 79 -6.88 -18.37 8.22
C LEU A 79 -5.98 -19.44 7.62
N ASN A 80 -4.70 -19.18 7.49
CA ASN A 80 -3.75 -20.15 6.97
C ASN A 80 -3.43 -21.26 7.97
N THR A 81 -3.42 -20.94 9.25
CA THR A 81 -3.28 -21.91 10.35
C THR A 81 -4.45 -22.90 10.35
N PHE A 82 -5.67 -22.44 10.12
CA PHE A 82 -6.83 -23.32 9.99
C PHE A 82 -6.83 -24.17 8.72
N ALA A 83 -6.36 -23.61 7.60
CA ALA A 83 -6.27 -24.33 6.33
C ALA A 83 -5.13 -25.36 6.31
N ASN A 84 -4.04 -25.11 7.04
CA ASN A 84 -2.84 -25.92 7.05
C ASN A 84 -2.29 -26.10 8.49
N PRO A 85 -3.01 -26.82 9.36
CA PRO A 85 -2.59 -26.98 10.74
C PRO A 85 -1.21 -27.61 10.83
N GLY A 86 -0.33 -27.05 11.63
CA GLY A 86 1.03 -27.54 11.86
C GLY A 86 2.09 -27.11 10.83
N LYS A 87 1.73 -26.31 9.82
CA LYS A 87 2.71 -25.71 8.89
C LYS A 87 2.91 -24.24 9.20
N ALA A 88 4.14 -23.83 9.48
CA ALA A 88 4.49 -22.43 9.55
C ALA A 88 4.27 -21.78 8.18
N GLN A 89 3.53 -20.69 8.16
CA GLN A 89 3.37 -19.88 6.96
C GLN A 89 4.64 -19.07 6.74
N THR A 90 5.24 -19.23 5.57
CA THR A 90 6.46 -18.52 5.16
C THR A 90 6.23 -17.68 3.90
N ARG A 91 5.01 -17.66 3.36
CA ARG A 91 4.66 -16.94 2.13
C ARG A 91 3.33 -16.25 2.28
N THR A 92 3.21 -15.05 1.73
CA THR A 92 1.96 -14.29 1.59
C THR A 92 1.88 -13.72 0.18
N ASP A 93 0.68 -13.54 -0.34
CA ASP A 93 0.43 -12.79 -1.57
C ASP A 93 0.40 -11.27 -1.33
N GLY A 94 0.53 -10.85 -0.08
CA GLY A 94 0.56 -9.45 0.34
C GLY A 94 -0.76 -8.92 0.89
N ALA A 95 -1.90 -9.58 0.68
CA ALA A 95 -3.19 -9.10 1.19
C ALA A 95 -3.21 -9.00 2.72
N GLU A 96 -2.74 -10.04 3.40
CA GLU A 96 -2.64 -10.08 4.86
C GLU A 96 -1.65 -9.04 5.40
N LEU A 97 -0.54 -8.83 4.69
CA LEU A 97 0.47 -7.83 5.05
C LEU A 97 -0.07 -6.40 4.89
N THR A 98 -0.82 -6.11 3.84
CA THR A 98 -1.45 -4.79 3.68
C THR A 98 -2.55 -4.56 4.73
N LEU A 99 -3.31 -5.59 5.12
CA LEU A 99 -4.24 -5.53 6.23
C LEU A 99 -3.53 -5.27 7.57
N PHE A 100 -2.41 -5.95 7.81
CA PHE A 100 -1.56 -5.72 8.99
C PHE A 100 -1.12 -4.25 9.07
N ILE A 101 -0.61 -3.69 7.97
CA ILE A 101 -0.18 -2.30 7.93
C ILE A 101 -1.33 -1.35 8.26
N TRP A 102 -2.49 -1.55 7.65
CA TRP A 102 -3.67 -0.74 7.92
C TRP A 102 -4.06 -0.76 9.40
N ARG A 103 -4.16 -1.94 9.97
CA ARG A 103 -4.60 -2.14 11.36
C ARG A 103 -3.59 -1.65 12.39
N GLU A 104 -2.32 -2.01 12.18
CA GLU A 104 -1.31 -1.77 13.19
C GLU A 104 -0.72 -0.35 13.13
N PHE A 105 -0.74 0.30 11.97
CA PHE A 105 -0.17 1.65 11.79
C PHE A 105 -1.22 2.72 11.51
N GLY A 106 -2.38 2.37 10.97
CA GLY A 106 -3.43 3.32 10.62
C GLY A 106 -4.54 3.47 11.64
N GLU A 107 -4.95 2.37 12.29
CA GLU A 107 -6.12 2.37 13.18
C GLU A 107 -5.79 2.39 14.68
N ARG A 108 -4.55 2.14 15.09
CA ARG A 108 -4.19 2.13 16.51
C ARG A 108 -4.15 3.52 17.11
N GLU A 109 -4.72 3.67 18.30
CA GLU A 109 -4.61 4.89 19.11
C GLU A 109 -3.19 5.18 19.58
N VAL A 110 -2.39 4.13 19.82
CA VAL A 110 -0.97 4.25 20.20
C VAL A 110 -0.10 4.02 18.99
N SER A 111 0.61 5.04 18.57
CA SER A 111 1.56 4.96 17.45
C SER A 111 2.65 3.94 17.74
N ILE A 112 2.85 3.01 16.81
CA ILE A 112 4.04 2.17 16.81
C ILE A 112 5.24 3.05 16.43
N MET A 113 6.38 2.84 17.10
CA MET A 113 7.61 3.53 16.73
C MET A 113 7.99 3.16 15.30
N ILE A 114 8.06 4.17 14.43
CA ILE A 114 8.42 4.03 13.02
C ILE A 114 9.95 4.13 12.92
N GLU A 115 10.54 3.18 12.22
CA GLU A 115 11.97 3.22 11.90
C GLU A 115 12.18 3.96 10.57
N GLY A 116 13.11 4.90 10.55
CA GLY A 116 13.46 5.64 9.33
C GLY A 116 13.09 7.12 9.35
N PRO A 117 12.98 7.75 8.17
CA PRO A 117 12.71 9.18 8.05
C PRO A 117 11.28 9.53 8.49
N SER A 118 11.07 10.77 8.93
CA SER A 118 9.73 11.26 9.26
C SER A 118 8.83 11.35 8.03
N ILE A 119 7.51 11.39 8.27
CA ILE A 119 6.52 11.53 7.18
C ILE A 119 6.80 12.78 6.34
N GLU A 120 7.15 13.90 6.98
CA GLU A 120 7.47 15.16 6.31
C GLU A 120 8.70 15.03 5.41
N GLN A 121 9.72 14.33 5.88
CA GLN A 121 10.95 14.07 5.11
C GLN A 121 10.61 13.20 3.88
N VAL A 122 9.82 12.14 4.06
CA VAL A 122 9.38 11.28 2.95
C VAL A 122 8.57 12.06 1.92
N ILE A 123 7.62 12.89 2.36
CA ILE A 123 6.82 13.72 1.47
C ILE A 123 7.72 14.66 0.66
N GLN A 124 8.69 15.31 1.30
CA GLN A 124 9.60 16.22 0.63
C GLN A 124 10.48 15.52 -0.40
N GLN A 125 11.02 14.35 -0.07
CA GLN A 125 11.83 13.54 -0.99
C GLN A 125 11.01 13.13 -2.22
N LEU A 126 9.80 12.63 -2.01
CA LEU A 126 8.92 12.22 -3.11
C LEU A 126 8.49 13.42 -3.97
N ARG A 127 8.17 14.57 -3.38
CA ARG A 127 7.82 15.78 -4.13
C ARG A 127 8.97 16.23 -5.04
N THR A 128 10.20 16.24 -4.52
CA THR A 128 11.39 16.62 -5.29
C THR A 128 11.64 15.66 -6.45
N ALA A 129 11.47 14.36 -6.23
CA ALA A 129 11.70 13.35 -7.27
C ALA A 129 10.55 13.25 -8.29
N PHE A 130 9.33 13.69 -7.93
CA PHE A 130 8.16 13.64 -8.81
C PHE A 130 7.98 14.93 -9.62
N ALA A 131 8.65 16.01 -9.28
CA ALA A 131 8.64 17.27 -10.04
C ALA A 131 9.37 17.10 -11.36
#